data_2eb129f6cc6f727a3e5405b0882a1524
#
_entry.id   2eb129f6cc6f727a3e5405b0882a1524
#
_cell.length_a   1.000
_cell.length_b   1.000
_cell.length_c   1.000
_cell.angle_alpha   90.00
_cell.angle_beta   90.00
_cell.angle_gamma   90.00
#
_symmetry.space_group_name_H-M   'P 1'
#
loop_
_entity.id
_entity.type
_entity.pdbx_description
1 polymer ?
#
loop_
_entity_poly.entity_id
_entity_poly.type
_entity_poly.pdbx_seq_one_letter_code
_entity_poly.pdbx_strand_id
1 'polypeptide(L)'
;LLSGSLDLLEKLQKKGIKIALGSASKNAMGILEKTGIISYFDALIDGNVVQLSKPNPAVFLKGAEALGIEPACCLVLEDAQAGIDAARAAGMQVIGIGQAEHLNGADLVVADLGALVDKF
;
A
#
# COMPACT_ATOMS: atom_id res chain seq x y z
N LEU A 1 -5.46 12.55 2.46
CA LEU A 1 -5.50 11.45 1.51
C LEU A 1 -4.95 11.85 0.15
N LEU A 2 -4.32 10.91 -0.53
CA LEU A 2 -3.88 11.12 -1.91
C LEU A 2 -5.09 11.20 -2.84
N SER A 3 -4.95 11.98 -3.91
CA SER A 3 -6.01 12.15 -4.91
C SER A 3 -6.43 10.81 -5.51
N GLY A 4 -7.72 10.56 -5.56
CA GLY A 4 -8.28 9.32 -6.10
C GLY A 4 -8.31 8.15 -5.13
N SER A 5 -7.86 8.32 -3.89
CA SER A 5 -7.80 7.24 -2.89
C SER A 5 -9.15 6.59 -2.65
N LEU A 6 -10.18 7.37 -2.40
CA LEU A 6 -11.50 6.84 -2.09
C LEU A 6 -12.09 6.07 -3.27
N ASP A 7 -12.00 6.63 -4.46
CA ASP A 7 -12.51 5.98 -5.68
C ASP A 7 -11.82 4.64 -5.93
N LEU A 8 -10.50 4.60 -5.73
CA LEU A 8 -9.73 3.37 -5.91
C LEU A 8 -10.12 2.33 -4.86
N LEU A 9 -10.21 2.73 -3.58
CA LEU A 9 -10.59 1.82 -2.50
C LEU A 9 -11.97 1.22 -2.74
N GLU A 10 -12.94 2.02 -3.14
CA GLU A 10 -14.29 1.56 -3.46
C GLU A 10 -14.27 0.54 -4.60
N LYS A 11 -13.51 0.83 -5.65
CA LYS A 11 -13.42 -0.07 -6.81
C LYS A 11 -12.79 -1.41 -6.44
N LEU A 12 -11.69 -1.39 -5.68
CA LEU A 12 -11.02 -2.61 -5.24
C LEU A 12 -11.94 -3.45 -4.35
N GLN A 13 -12.64 -2.81 -3.43
CA GLN A 13 -13.59 -3.50 -2.54
C GLN A 13 -14.70 -4.19 -3.33
N LYS A 14 -15.28 -3.51 -4.32
CA LYS A 14 -16.32 -4.06 -5.18
C LYS A 14 -15.84 -5.27 -5.97
N LYS A 15 -14.56 -5.31 -6.32
CA LYS A 15 -13.96 -6.44 -7.05
C LYS A 15 -13.54 -7.59 -6.13
N GLY A 16 -13.72 -7.46 -4.83
CA GLY A 16 -13.32 -8.48 -3.87
C GLY A 16 -11.82 -8.57 -3.65
N ILE A 17 -11.07 -7.55 -3.99
CA ILE A 17 -9.62 -7.49 -3.76
C ILE A 17 -9.37 -7.10 -2.32
N LYS A 18 -8.57 -7.89 -1.62
CA LYS A 18 -8.20 -7.61 -0.23
C LYS A 18 -7.22 -6.45 -0.17
N ILE A 19 -7.40 -5.57 0.81
CA ILE A 19 -6.63 -4.34 0.95
C ILE A 19 -6.00 -4.29 2.34
N ALA A 20 -4.70 -4.02 2.39
CA ALA A 20 -3.99 -3.78 3.64
C ALA A 20 -3.31 -2.41 3.57
N LEU A 21 -3.21 -1.75 4.70
CA LEU A 21 -2.41 -0.54 4.84
C LEU A 21 -1.17 -0.86 5.66
N GLY A 22 0.01 -0.54 5.12
CA GLY A 22 1.28 -0.63 5.84
C GLY A 22 1.78 0.77 6.19
N SER A 23 1.95 1.06 7.46
CA SER A 23 2.37 2.37 7.94
C SER A 23 3.32 2.24 9.12
N ALA A 24 4.36 3.07 9.15
CA ALA A 24 5.25 3.17 10.30
C ALA A 24 4.61 3.96 11.46
N SER A 25 3.54 4.68 11.21
CA SER A 25 2.86 5.49 12.22
C SER A 25 2.12 4.61 13.23
N LYS A 26 2.33 4.88 14.52
CA LYS A 26 1.58 4.23 15.60
C LYS A 26 0.16 4.76 15.73
N ASN A 27 -0.15 5.85 15.03
CA ASN A 27 -1.47 6.50 15.06
C ASN A 27 -2.32 6.23 13.82
N ALA A 28 -1.89 5.29 12.95
CA ALA A 28 -2.57 5.03 11.69
C ALA A 28 -4.05 4.68 11.89
N MET A 29 -4.38 3.86 12.88
CA MET A 29 -5.76 3.48 13.18
C MET A 29 -6.62 4.72 13.51
N GLY A 30 -6.14 5.60 14.36
CA GLY A 30 -6.87 6.82 14.72
C GLY A 30 -7.10 7.74 13.54
N ILE A 31 -6.11 7.87 12.66
CA ILE A 31 -6.23 8.68 11.44
C ILE A 31 -7.28 8.10 10.50
N LEU A 32 -7.28 6.78 10.32
CA LEU A 32 -8.25 6.09 9.46
C LEU A 32 -9.67 6.21 10.00
N GLU A 33 -9.85 6.09 11.32
CA GLU A 33 -11.16 6.26 11.95
C GLU A 33 -11.71 7.67 11.72
N LYS A 34 -10.87 8.69 11.85
CA LYS A 34 -11.26 10.07 11.63
C LYS A 34 -11.64 10.37 10.20
N THR A 35 -11.00 9.71 9.23
CA THR A 35 -11.28 9.92 7.80
C THR A 35 -12.42 9.04 7.28
N GLY A 36 -12.87 8.08 8.08
CA GLY A 36 -13.98 7.19 7.71
C GLY A 36 -13.64 6.13 6.67
N ILE A 37 -12.36 5.92 6.36
CA ILE A 37 -11.95 4.96 5.33
C ILE A 37 -11.49 3.61 5.89
N ILE A 38 -11.50 3.45 7.21
CA ILE A 38 -11.00 2.23 7.86
C ILE A 38 -11.71 0.97 7.37
N SER A 39 -12.99 1.08 7.03
CA SER A 39 -13.81 -0.06 6.59
C SER A 39 -13.36 -0.65 5.25
N TYR A 40 -12.55 0.06 4.47
CA TYR A 40 -12.03 -0.45 3.20
C TYR A 40 -10.83 -1.38 3.37
N PHE A 41 -10.20 -1.39 4.55
CA PHE A 41 -9.01 -2.18 4.79
C PHE A 41 -9.32 -3.50 5.48
N ASP A 42 -8.78 -4.58 4.93
CA ASP A 42 -8.88 -5.93 5.51
C ASP A 42 -7.83 -6.17 6.59
N ALA A 43 -6.74 -5.40 6.55
CA ALA A 43 -5.67 -5.46 7.55
C ALA A 43 -4.97 -4.11 7.69
N LEU A 44 -4.46 -3.84 8.88
CA LEU A 44 -3.65 -2.66 9.17
C LEU A 44 -2.36 -3.11 9.85
N ILE A 45 -1.23 -2.80 9.22
CA ILE A 45 0.09 -3.08 9.76
C ILE A 45 0.74 -1.74 10.09
N ASP A 46 0.87 -1.42 11.36
CA ASP A 46 1.41 -0.12 11.80
C ASP A 46 2.69 -0.29 12.63
N GLY A 47 3.17 0.80 13.21
CA GLY A 47 4.37 0.81 14.03
C GLY A 47 4.26 0.00 15.32
N ASN A 48 3.07 -0.41 15.73
CA ASN A 48 2.88 -1.29 16.89
C ASN A 48 3.02 -2.76 16.52
N VAL A 49 2.77 -3.13 15.25
CA VAL A 49 2.85 -4.50 14.77
C VAL A 49 4.25 -4.80 14.24
N VAL A 50 4.85 -3.88 13.50
CA VAL A 50 6.18 -4.03 12.89
C VAL A 50 7.10 -2.93 13.39
N GLN A 51 8.22 -3.32 14.01
CA GLN A 51 9.21 -2.39 14.56
C GLN A 51 10.22 -1.92 13.50
N LEU A 52 10.38 -2.70 12.42
CA LEU A 52 11.34 -2.39 11.36
C LEU A 52 10.67 -1.58 10.25
N SER A 53 11.17 -0.36 10.05
CA SER A 53 10.64 0.54 9.03
C SER A 53 11.21 0.25 7.64
N LYS A 54 10.54 0.77 6.61
CA LYS A 54 11.01 0.73 5.23
C LYS A 54 12.41 1.36 5.14
N PRO A 55 13.33 0.86 4.34
CA PRO A 55 13.14 -0.12 3.26
C PRO A 55 13.13 -1.59 3.69
N ASN A 56 13.05 -1.89 4.98
CA ASN A 56 12.93 -3.27 5.42
C ASN A 56 11.59 -3.84 4.94
N PRO A 57 11.56 -5.06 4.38
CA PRO A 57 10.34 -5.63 3.82
C PRO A 57 9.31 -6.09 4.86
N ALA A 58 9.61 -6.04 6.15
CA ALA A 58 8.77 -6.60 7.21
C ALA A 58 7.32 -6.12 7.16
N VAL A 59 7.08 -4.82 6.91
CA VAL A 59 5.73 -4.25 6.87
C VAL A 59 4.88 -4.90 5.77
N PHE A 60 5.46 -5.12 4.60
CA PHE A 60 4.72 -5.72 3.48
C PHE A 60 4.58 -7.24 3.62
N LEU A 61 5.61 -7.91 4.14
CA LEU A 61 5.51 -9.35 4.42
C LEU A 61 4.43 -9.61 5.47
N LYS A 62 4.35 -8.78 6.49
CA LYS A 62 3.32 -8.89 7.53
C LYS A 62 1.92 -8.60 6.95
N GLY A 63 1.83 -7.64 6.04
CA GLY A 63 0.59 -7.34 5.33
C GLY A 63 0.10 -8.54 4.51
N ALA A 64 0.98 -9.16 3.75
CA ALA A 64 0.65 -10.34 2.96
C ALA A 64 0.18 -11.49 3.86
N GLU A 65 0.89 -11.73 4.97
CA GLU A 65 0.52 -12.74 5.96
C GLU A 65 -0.89 -12.48 6.52
N ALA A 66 -1.16 -11.23 6.90
CA ALA A 66 -2.47 -10.85 7.47
C ALA A 66 -3.60 -11.03 6.46
N LEU A 67 -3.34 -10.82 5.18
CA LEU A 67 -4.33 -11.04 4.12
C LEU A 67 -4.44 -12.49 3.69
N GLY A 68 -3.48 -13.34 4.05
CA GLY A 68 -3.42 -14.72 3.59
C GLY A 68 -3.08 -14.85 2.11
N ILE A 69 -2.30 -13.93 1.57
CA ILE A 69 -1.93 -13.87 0.16
C ILE A 69 -0.40 -14.03 0.02
N GLU A 70 0.03 -14.84 -0.94
CA GLU A 70 1.46 -14.98 -1.22
C GLU A 70 2.06 -13.65 -1.67
N PRO A 71 3.29 -13.29 -1.26
CA PRO A 71 3.92 -12.04 -1.69
C PRO A 71 3.94 -11.83 -3.20
N ALA A 72 4.21 -12.88 -3.97
CA ALA A 72 4.24 -12.79 -5.44
C ALA A 72 2.88 -12.41 -6.04
N CYS A 73 1.80 -12.59 -5.29
CA CYS A 73 0.44 -12.23 -5.71
C CYS A 73 -0.02 -10.88 -5.14
N CYS A 74 0.86 -10.15 -4.47
CA CYS A 74 0.57 -8.84 -3.89
C CYS A 74 1.08 -7.72 -4.78
N LEU A 75 0.33 -6.64 -4.83
CA LEU A 75 0.72 -5.40 -5.48
C LEU A 75 0.80 -4.29 -4.44
N VAL A 76 1.91 -3.58 -4.40
CA VAL A 76 2.11 -2.46 -3.49
C VAL A 76 1.93 -1.15 -4.27
N LEU A 77 1.23 -0.21 -3.66
CA LEU A 77 1.13 1.17 -4.13
C LEU A 77 1.91 2.03 -3.16
N GLU A 78 2.92 2.75 -3.64
CA GLU A 78 3.87 3.44 -2.77
C GLU A 78 4.32 4.77 -3.38
N ASP A 79 4.40 5.81 -2.57
CA ASP A 79 4.84 7.14 -3.00
C ASP A 79 6.28 7.49 -2.60
N ALA A 80 6.95 6.61 -1.88
CA ALA A 80 8.33 6.83 -1.40
C ALA A 80 9.27 5.75 -1.90
N GLN A 81 10.52 6.14 -2.19
CA GLN A 81 11.55 5.20 -2.65
C GLN A 81 11.79 4.06 -1.65
N ALA A 82 11.81 4.39 -0.35
CA ALA A 82 12.00 3.38 0.69
C ALA A 82 10.91 2.31 0.66
N GLY A 83 9.67 2.69 0.34
CA GLY A 83 8.57 1.75 0.20
C GLY A 83 8.69 0.88 -1.04
N ILE A 84 9.18 1.44 -2.15
CA ILE A 84 9.44 0.67 -3.37
C ILE A 84 10.51 -0.38 -3.10
N ASP A 85 11.59 0.01 -2.43
CA ASP A 85 12.68 -0.90 -2.09
C ASP A 85 12.20 -2.02 -1.16
N ALA A 86 11.35 -1.69 -0.18
CA ALA A 86 10.75 -2.67 0.73
C ALA A 86 9.86 -3.67 -0.01
N ALA A 87 9.04 -3.21 -0.94
CA ALA A 87 8.18 -4.08 -1.75
C ALA A 87 9.00 -5.04 -2.61
N ARG A 88 10.07 -4.56 -3.23
CA ARG A 88 10.98 -5.41 -4.00
C ARG A 88 11.66 -6.45 -3.14
N ALA A 89 12.13 -6.05 -1.96
CA ALA A 89 12.75 -6.98 -1.01
C ALA A 89 11.75 -8.03 -0.52
N ALA A 90 10.46 -7.70 -0.48
CA ALA A 90 9.40 -8.62 -0.11
C ALA A 90 8.99 -9.57 -1.25
N GLY A 91 9.50 -9.37 -2.45
CA GLY A 91 9.11 -10.17 -3.61
C GLY A 91 7.77 -9.79 -4.22
N MET A 92 7.33 -8.56 -4.01
CA MET A 92 6.04 -8.05 -4.49
C MET A 92 6.21 -7.17 -5.73
N GLN A 93 5.15 -7.05 -6.52
CA GLN A 93 5.05 -6.05 -7.56
C GLN A 93 4.75 -4.70 -6.91
N VAL A 94 5.19 -3.61 -7.54
CA VAL A 94 5.01 -2.28 -6.98
C VAL A 94 4.74 -1.23 -8.07
N ILE A 95 3.75 -0.37 -7.79
CA ILE A 95 3.46 0.82 -8.59
C ILE A 95 3.84 2.04 -7.74
N GLY A 96 4.74 2.86 -8.28
CA GLY A 96 5.11 4.13 -7.66
C GLY A 96 4.09 5.21 -7.98
N ILE A 97 3.77 6.01 -6.98
CA ILE A 97 2.83 7.14 -7.13
C ILE A 97 3.65 8.42 -7.01
N GLY A 98 3.77 9.16 -8.09
CA GLY A 98 4.55 10.40 -8.11
C GLY A 98 5.24 10.63 -9.43
N GLN A 99 6.48 11.13 -9.38
CA GLN A 99 7.25 11.45 -10.56
C GLN A 99 8.28 10.36 -10.85
N ALA A 100 8.28 9.85 -12.08
CA ALA A 100 9.16 8.74 -12.50
C ALA A 100 10.65 9.05 -12.29
N GLU A 101 11.08 10.29 -12.44
CA GLU A 101 12.47 10.69 -12.22
C GLU A 101 12.92 10.60 -10.76
N HIS A 102 11.98 10.52 -9.82
CA HIS A 102 12.26 10.43 -8.38
C HIS A 102 12.02 9.03 -7.81
N LEU A 103 11.46 8.10 -8.60
CA LEU A 103 11.10 6.77 -8.12
C LEU A 103 11.70 5.69 -9.02
N ASN A 104 12.62 4.90 -8.46
CA ASN A 104 13.35 3.87 -9.19
C ASN A 104 12.95 2.47 -8.72
N GLY A 105 12.91 1.53 -9.67
CA GLY A 105 12.68 0.12 -9.35
C GLY A 105 11.22 -0.31 -9.27
N ALA A 106 10.28 0.59 -9.51
CA ALA A 106 8.86 0.25 -9.59
C ALA A 106 8.54 -0.38 -10.96
N ASP A 107 7.54 -1.24 -11.00
CA ASP A 107 7.07 -1.83 -12.27
C ASP A 107 6.37 -0.78 -13.14
N LEU A 108 5.75 0.19 -12.51
CA LEU A 108 5.04 1.29 -13.18
C LEU A 108 5.05 2.50 -12.25
N VAL A 109 5.11 3.69 -12.81
CA VAL A 109 4.94 4.93 -12.04
C VAL A 109 3.78 5.72 -12.62
N VAL A 110 2.86 6.16 -11.78
CA VAL A 110 1.71 7.00 -12.15
C VAL A 110 1.72 8.29 -11.33
N ALA A 111 1.11 9.34 -11.86
CA ALA A 111 1.13 10.65 -11.20
C ALA A 111 0.33 10.67 -9.90
N ASP A 112 -0.81 9.96 -9.86
CA ASP A 112 -1.67 9.89 -8.69
C ASP A 112 -2.52 8.61 -8.71
N LEU A 113 -3.24 8.35 -7.61
CA LEU A 113 -4.08 7.15 -7.50
C LEU A 113 -5.27 7.18 -8.45
N GLY A 114 -5.74 8.37 -8.84
CA GLY A 114 -6.83 8.51 -9.82
C GLY A 114 -6.49 7.86 -11.15
N ALA A 115 -5.22 7.90 -11.55
CA ALA A 115 -4.75 7.27 -12.78
C ALA A 115 -4.90 5.74 -12.75
N LEU A 116 -5.01 5.13 -11.57
CA LEU A 116 -5.15 3.68 -11.41
C LEU A 116 -6.59 3.21 -11.42
N VAL A 117 -7.56 4.10 -11.19
CA VAL A 117 -8.98 3.72 -11.09
C VAL A 117 -9.44 2.97 -12.34
N ASP A 118 -9.02 3.41 -13.51
CA ASP A 118 -9.40 2.80 -14.79
C ASP A 118 -8.61 1.53 -15.12
N LYS A 119 -7.55 1.23 -14.37
CA LYS A 119 -6.68 0.06 -14.61
C LYS A 119 -7.13 -1.19 -13.87
N PHE A 120 -8.04 -1.04 -12.93
CA PHE A 120 -8.58 -2.16 -12.13
C PHE A 120 -10.09 -2.45 -12.40
#